data_790735a50a7d47dbf152f1fee2977345
#
_entry.id   790735a50a7d47dbf152f1fee2977345
#
_cell.length_a   1.000
_cell.length_b   1.000
_cell.length_c   1.000
_cell.angle_alpha   90.00
_cell.angle_beta   90.00
_cell.angle_gamma   90.00
#
_symmetry.space_group_name_H-M   'P 1'
#
loop_
_entity.id
_entity.type
_entity.pdbx_description
1 polymer ?
#
loop_
_entity_poly.entity_id
_entity_poly.type
_entity_poly.pdbx_seq_one_letter_code
_entity_poly.pdbx_strand_id
1 'polypeptide(L)'
;MNTIKTLIIVALIGSIQIVQAQDDNPDLYDIAGEFAFVRIQYDSYYDGGWYGGPWATDFPASDENFLRGVARLTNVRVMSKPVVLRFDSDEIFDYPFLYALEMGRNGGLALSPKELENLREYLLRGGFLLIDDFWGVRQWDAFYADFSRI
;
A
#
# COMPACT_ATOMS: atom_id res chain seq x y z
N MET A 1 -66.04 -33.83 -7.12
CA MET A 1 -64.76 -34.51 -7.51
C MET A 1 -63.73 -33.40 -7.74
N ASN A 2 -63.03 -33.07 -6.68
CA ASN A 2 -62.04 -31.97 -6.72
C ASN A 2 -60.65 -32.58 -6.91
N THR A 3 -60.03 -32.27 -8.05
CA THR A 3 -58.68 -32.69 -8.38
C THR A 3 -57.72 -31.61 -7.83
N ILE A 4 -57.00 -31.95 -6.79
CA ILE A 4 -55.91 -31.13 -6.22
C ILE A 4 -54.69 -31.29 -7.15
N LYS A 5 -54.31 -30.21 -7.84
CA LYS A 5 -53.04 -30.16 -8.59
C LYS A 5 -51.91 -29.83 -7.61
N THR A 6 -51.09 -30.82 -7.34
CA THR A 6 -49.87 -30.64 -6.55
C THR A 6 -48.83 -29.94 -7.42
N LEU A 7 -48.47 -28.72 -7.06
CA LEU A 7 -47.40 -27.95 -7.70
C LEU A 7 -46.08 -28.37 -7.04
N ILE A 8 -45.23 -29.06 -7.77
CA ILE A 8 -43.86 -29.39 -7.30
C ILE A 8 -42.96 -28.22 -7.69
N ILE A 9 -42.56 -27.42 -6.71
CA ILE A 9 -41.52 -26.40 -6.87
C ILE A 9 -40.18 -27.08 -6.67
N VAL A 10 -39.44 -27.29 -7.76
CA VAL A 10 -38.03 -27.74 -7.71
C VAL A 10 -37.18 -26.50 -7.46
N ALA A 11 -36.74 -26.30 -6.22
CA ALA A 11 -35.77 -25.27 -5.90
C ALA A 11 -34.40 -25.76 -6.34
N LEU A 12 -33.87 -25.23 -7.46
CA LEU A 12 -32.49 -25.36 -7.85
C LEU A 12 -31.63 -24.48 -6.90
N ILE A 13 -31.14 -25.09 -5.82
CA ILE A 13 -30.10 -24.48 -5.00
C ILE A 13 -28.77 -24.65 -5.77
N GLY A 14 -28.47 -23.65 -6.59
CA GLY A 14 -27.12 -23.52 -7.17
C GLY A 14 -26.15 -23.23 -6.03
N SER A 15 -25.35 -24.23 -5.66
CA SER A 15 -24.19 -24.03 -4.80
C SER A 15 -23.21 -23.14 -5.54
N ILE A 16 -23.17 -21.85 -5.18
CA ILE A 16 -22.09 -20.96 -5.54
C ILE A 16 -20.87 -21.46 -4.77
N GLN A 17 -20.04 -22.23 -5.44
CA GLN A 17 -18.71 -22.53 -4.93
C GLN A 17 -17.91 -21.24 -5.04
N ILE A 18 -17.72 -20.57 -3.91
CA ILE A 18 -16.69 -19.53 -3.79
C ILE A 18 -15.38 -20.29 -3.91
N VAL A 19 -14.80 -20.29 -5.11
CA VAL A 19 -13.42 -20.69 -5.31
C VAL A 19 -12.59 -19.65 -4.59
N GLN A 20 -12.27 -19.90 -3.32
CA GLN A 20 -11.13 -19.25 -2.69
C GLN A 20 -9.91 -19.69 -3.49
N ALA A 21 -9.42 -18.83 -4.34
CA ALA A 21 -8.12 -19.02 -4.96
C ALA A 21 -7.10 -18.95 -3.82
N GLN A 22 -6.77 -20.11 -3.30
CA GLN A 22 -5.67 -20.32 -2.37
C GLN A 22 -4.42 -20.21 -3.22
N ASP A 23 -3.78 -19.06 -3.15
CA ASP A 23 -2.57 -18.77 -3.90
C ASP A 23 -1.38 -19.20 -3.05
N ASP A 24 -1.29 -20.51 -2.83
CA ASP A 24 -0.24 -21.13 -2.02
C ASP A 24 0.89 -21.65 -2.93
N ASN A 25 1.41 -20.78 -3.81
CA ASN A 25 2.71 -21.08 -4.39
C ASN A 25 3.80 -20.49 -3.47
N PRO A 26 4.38 -21.29 -2.56
CA PRO A 26 5.39 -20.79 -1.61
C PRO A 26 6.64 -20.28 -2.30
N ASP A 27 6.88 -20.66 -3.56
CA ASP A 27 8.05 -20.25 -4.33
C ASP A 27 7.98 -18.79 -4.82
N LEU A 28 6.80 -18.16 -4.75
CA LEU A 28 6.62 -16.74 -5.12
C LEU A 28 6.86 -15.78 -3.95
N TYR A 29 6.93 -16.29 -2.72
CA TYR A 29 7.12 -15.48 -1.51
C TYR A 29 8.43 -15.90 -0.84
N ASP A 30 9.42 -15.02 -0.89
CA ASP A 30 10.69 -15.23 -0.21
C ASP A 30 10.89 -14.12 0.85
N ILE A 31 11.57 -14.47 1.94
CA ILE A 31 12.01 -13.50 2.96
C ILE A 31 13.02 -12.51 2.35
N ALA A 32 13.74 -12.93 1.31
CA ALA A 32 14.70 -12.13 0.53
C ALA A 32 14.23 -11.94 -0.92
N GLY A 33 12.93 -11.73 -1.14
CA GLY A 33 12.35 -11.56 -2.48
C GLY A 33 13.00 -10.41 -3.27
N GLU A 34 12.90 -10.50 -4.60
CA GLU A 34 13.44 -9.49 -5.51
C GLU A 34 12.73 -8.13 -5.38
N PHE A 35 11.48 -8.13 -4.91
CA PHE A 35 10.68 -6.93 -4.73
C PHE A 35 10.12 -6.85 -3.31
N ALA A 36 10.35 -5.71 -2.66
CA ALA A 36 9.74 -5.33 -1.40
C ALA A 36 8.77 -4.16 -1.61
N PHE A 37 7.57 -4.23 -1.04
CA PHE A 37 6.72 -3.06 -0.91
C PHE A 37 7.11 -2.32 0.38
N VAL A 38 7.76 -1.18 0.23
CA VAL A 38 8.26 -0.39 1.34
C VAL A 38 7.37 0.82 1.53
N ARG A 39 6.53 0.80 2.58
CA ARG A 39 5.69 1.92 2.97
C ARG A 39 6.46 2.87 3.85
N ILE A 40 6.39 4.16 3.54
CA ILE A 40 6.99 5.20 4.35
C ILE A 40 6.02 5.68 5.42
N GLN A 41 6.44 5.55 6.66
CA GLN A 41 5.85 6.21 7.82
C GLN A 41 6.46 7.60 7.96
N TYR A 42 5.61 8.63 7.94
CA TYR A 42 6.02 10.03 8.07
C TYR A 42 5.14 10.77 9.08
N ASP A 43 5.63 11.89 9.60
CA ASP A 43 4.86 12.79 10.43
C ASP A 43 4.23 13.90 9.57
N SER A 44 3.01 14.30 9.90
CA SER A 44 2.31 15.45 9.31
C SER A 44 2.19 16.57 10.32
N TYR A 45 1.96 17.82 9.85
CA TYR A 45 1.89 19.00 10.74
C TYR A 45 0.73 18.95 11.72
N TYR A 46 -0.37 18.28 11.35
CA TYR A 46 -1.53 18.12 12.20
C TYR A 46 -1.79 16.63 12.45
N ASP A 47 -1.72 16.24 13.71
CA ASP A 47 -2.16 14.92 14.13
C ASP A 47 -3.69 14.86 14.03
N GLY A 48 -4.19 14.19 13.01
CA GLY A 48 -5.62 14.07 12.72
C GLY A 48 -6.40 13.17 13.68
N GLY A 49 -5.79 12.75 14.79
CA GLY A 49 -6.45 11.88 15.78
C GLY A 49 -6.78 10.47 15.28
N TRP A 50 -6.34 10.10 14.08
CA TRP A 50 -6.45 8.74 13.56
C TRP A 50 -5.22 7.92 13.97
N TYR A 51 -5.46 6.69 14.40
CA TYR A 51 -4.40 5.75 14.73
C TYR A 51 -3.40 5.64 13.57
N GLY A 52 -2.18 6.15 13.77
CA GLY A 52 -1.07 6.07 12.83
C GLY A 52 -0.87 7.28 11.92
N GLY A 53 -1.86 8.16 11.73
CA GLY A 53 -1.75 9.29 10.79
C GLY A 53 -2.04 8.91 9.31
N PRO A 54 -1.90 9.87 8.36
CA PRO A 54 -2.26 9.65 6.96
C PRO A 54 -1.49 8.51 6.28
N TRP A 55 -0.23 8.30 6.63
CA TRP A 55 0.60 7.22 6.08
C TRP A 55 0.02 5.82 6.31
N ALA A 56 -0.81 5.63 7.35
CA ALA A 56 -1.38 4.34 7.75
C ALA A 56 -2.74 4.04 7.11
N THR A 57 -3.20 4.89 6.19
CA THR A 57 -4.46 4.65 5.46
C THR A 57 -4.36 3.31 4.72
N ASP A 58 -5.37 2.44 4.94
CA ASP A 58 -5.48 1.09 4.36
C ASP A 58 -4.30 0.13 4.67
N PHE A 59 -3.39 0.51 5.56
CA PHE A 59 -2.30 -0.36 6.01
C PHE A 59 -2.81 -1.40 7.02
N PRO A 60 -2.33 -2.66 6.98
CA PRO A 60 -1.41 -3.25 5.99
C PRO A 60 -2.10 -3.88 4.78
N ALA A 61 -3.44 -3.87 4.72
CA ALA A 61 -4.22 -4.65 3.76
C ALA A 61 -3.93 -4.27 2.30
N SER A 62 -3.76 -2.97 2.01
CA SER A 62 -3.44 -2.49 0.66
C SER A 62 -2.09 -3.01 0.18
N ASP A 63 -1.08 -3.00 1.05
CA ASP A 63 0.29 -3.40 0.75
C ASP A 63 0.39 -4.91 0.51
N GLU A 64 -0.27 -5.69 1.36
CA GLU A 64 -0.36 -7.14 1.19
C GLU A 64 -1.10 -7.52 -0.09
N ASN A 65 -2.17 -6.78 -0.44
CA ASN A 65 -2.90 -6.98 -1.69
C ASN A 65 -2.05 -6.63 -2.91
N PHE A 66 -1.23 -5.57 -2.81
CA PHE A 66 -0.31 -5.18 -3.87
C PHE A 66 0.75 -6.26 -4.10
N LEU A 67 1.41 -6.73 -3.04
CA LEU A 67 2.39 -7.82 -3.13
C LEU A 67 1.77 -9.08 -3.73
N ARG A 68 0.56 -9.44 -3.30
CA ARG A 68 -0.19 -10.57 -3.88
C ARG A 68 -0.49 -10.37 -5.37
N GLY A 69 -0.84 -9.15 -5.77
CA GLY A 69 -1.06 -8.79 -7.17
C GLY A 69 0.21 -8.96 -8.01
N VAL A 70 1.36 -8.46 -7.54
CA VAL A 70 2.65 -8.61 -8.23
C VAL A 70 3.02 -10.08 -8.36
N ALA A 71 2.94 -10.86 -7.28
CA ALA A 71 3.24 -12.30 -7.31
C ALA A 71 2.38 -13.08 -8.31
N ARG A 72 1.08 -12.74 -8.41
CA ARG A 72 0.14 -13.46 -9.30
C ARG A 72 0.22 -13.06 -10.76
N LEU A 73 0.56 -11.81 -11.03
CA LEU A 73 0.48 -11.23 -12.38
C LEU A 73 1.84 -11.15 -13.08
N THR A 74 2.92 -11.43 -12.34
CA THR A 74 4.29 -11.36 -12.85
C THR A 74 5.11 -12.57 -12.41
N ASN A 75 6.34 -12.69 -12.92
CA ASN A 75 7.32 -13.70 -12.46
C ASN A 75 8.28 -13.11 -11.40
N VAL A 76 7.99 -11.94 -10.85
CA VAL A 76 8.82 -11.31 -9.82
C VAL A 76 8.56 -11.98 -8.48
N ARG A 77 9.62 -12.44 -7.82
CA ARG A 77 9.53 -12.92 -6.45
C ARG A 77 9.38 -11.74 -5.50
N VAL A 78 8.38 -11.79 -4.65
CA VAL A 78 8.06 -10.71 -3.72
C VAL A 78 8.36 -11.11 -2.28
N MET A 79 8.62 -10.13 -1.44
CA MET A 79 8.66 -10.36 0.01
C MET A 79 7.27 -10.77 0.51
N SER A 80 7.22 -11.65 1.50
CA SER A 80 5.97 -12.17 2.06
C SER A 80 5.16 -11.14 2.84
N LYS A 81 5.79 -10.03 3.25
CA LYS A 81 5.16 -8.93 4.01
C LYS A 81 5.71 -7.60 3.57
N PRO A 82 4.89 -6.53 3.66
CA PRO A 82 5.38 -5.17 3.45
C PRO A 82 6.39 -4.78 4.52
N VAL A 83 7.29 -3.88 4.17
CA VAL A 83 8.25 -3.25 5.07
C VAL A 83 7.75 -1.84 5.39
N VAL A 84 7.89 -1.39 6.64
CA VAL A 84 7.58 -0.02 7.04
C VAL A 84 8.85 0.65 7.51
N LEU A 85 9.21 1.76 6.86
CA LEU A 85 10.40 2.54 7.19
C LEU A 85 10.04 4.03 7.34
N ARG A 86 10.92 4.77 7.98
CA ARG A 86 10.90 6.23 7.98
C ARG A 86 11.99 6.76 7.05
N PHE A 87 11.85 7.98 6.58
CA PHE A 87 12.89 8.61 5.73
C PHE A 87 14.22 8.84 6.46
N ASP A 88 14.24 8.92 7.80
CA ASP A 88 15.46 9.05 8.59
C ASP A 88 16.20 7.72 8.83
N SER A 89 15.59 6.58 8.47
CA SER A 89 16.26 5.28 8.48
C SER A 89 17.22 5.14 7.31
N ASP A 90 18.46 4.72 7.58
CA ASP A 90 19.41 4.41 6.53
C ASP A 90 19.06 3.14 5.74
N GLU A 91 18.12 2.31 6.25
CA GLU A 91 17.64 1.13 5.55
C GLU A 91 16.87 1.45 4.25
N ILE A 92 16.40 2.70 4.06
CA ILE A 92 15.74 3.10 2.79
C ILE A 92 16.65 2.89 1.58
N PHE A 93 17.98 2.96 1.77
CA PHE A 93 18.95 2.79 0.69
C PHE A 93 19.11 1.34 0.23
N ASP A 94 18.60 0.37 0.97
CA ASP A 94 18.59 -1.05 0.60
C ASP A 94 17.44 -1.40 -0.35
N TYR A 95 16.48 -0.49 -0.55
CA TYR A 95 15.28 -0.72 -1.34
C TYR A 95 15.18 0.25 -2.51
N PRO A 96 15.04 -0.22 -3.75
CA PRO A 96 14.92 0.66 -4.91
C PRO A 96 13.54 1.32 -5.05
N PHE A 97 12.52 0.84 -4.31
CA PHE A 97 11.14 1.29 -4.38
C PHE A 97 10.61 1.67 -3.00
N LEU A 98 10.10 2.89 -2.86
CA LEU A 98 9.39 3.38 -1.69
C LEU A 98 7.98 3.85 -2.09
N TYR A 99 7.04 3.65 -1.20
CA TYR A 99 5.66 4.10 -1.36
C TYR A 99 5.25 5.02 -0.22
N ALA A 100 4.68 6.17 -0.55
CA ALA A 100 4.12 7.12 0.41
C ALA A 100 2.71 7.53 -0.02
N LEU A 101 1.79 7.56 0.95
CA LEU A 101 0.38 7.81 0.72
C LEU A 101 -0.05 9.10 1.39
N GLU A 102 -0.95 9.87 0.75
CA GLU A 102 -1.61 11.06 1.30
C GLU A 102 -0.64 12.12 1.88
N MET A 103 0.54 12.30 1.29
CA MET A 103 1.60 13.18 1.80
C MET A 103 1.18 14.67 1.89
N GLY A 104 0.10 15.07 1.26
CA GLY A 104 -0.46 16.43 1.35
C GLY A 104 -1.56 16.59 2.40
N ARG A 105 -1.98 15.50 3.04
CA ARG A 105 -3.02 15.53 4.06
C ARG A 105 -2.48 16.08 5.38
N ASN A 106 -3.37 16.61 6.21
CA ASN A 106 -3.04 17.15 7.52
C ASN A 106 -1.92 18.22 7.50
N GLY A 107 -1.91 19.06 6.45
CA GLY A 107 -1.01 20.20 6.33
C GLY A 107 0.34 19.90 5.67
N GLY A 108 0.54 18.69 5.15
CA GLY A 108 1.78 18.31 4.48
C GLY A 108 2.73 17.50 5.36
N LEU A 109 4.00 17.50 5.00
CA LEU A 109 5.05 16.68 5.59
C LEU A 109 5.85 17.46 6.64
N ALA A 110 5.85 16.99 7.87
CA ALA A 110 6.70 17.56 8.92
C ALA A 110 8.10 16.89 8.91
N LEU A 111 8.83 17.04 7.78
CA LEU A 111 10.13 16.40 7.60
C LEU A 111 11.22 17.07 8.43
N SER A 112 11.94 16.26 9.19
CA SER A 112 13.17 16.65 9.87
C SER A 112 14.32 16.91 8.87
N PRO A 113 15.39 17.62 9.28
CA PRO A 113 16.57 17.81 8.42
C PRO A 113 17.18 16.47 7.93
N LYS A 114 17.20 15.43 8.78
CA LYS A 114 17.73 14.11 8.41
C LYS A 114 16.84 13.43 7.37
N GLU A 115 15.53 13.52 7.51
CA GLU A 115 14.59 12.96 6.52
C GLU A 115 14.73 13.64 5.16
N LEU A 116 14.89 14.97 5.13
CA LEU A 116 15.14 15.73 3.90
C LEU A 116 16.46 15.31 3.23
N GLU A 117 17.54 15.19 4.02
CA GLU A 117 18.86 14.77 3.52
C GLU A 117 18.79 13.36 2.93
N ASN A 118 18.24 12.39 3.68
CA ASN A 118 18.12 11.01 3.24
C ASN A 118 17.25 10.88 1.99
N LEU A 119 16.12 11.56 1.95
CA LEU A 119 15.22 11.48 0.80
C LEU A 119 15.85 12.08 -0.45
N ARG A 120 16.54 13.21 -0.32
CA ARG A 120 17.34 13.79 -1.43
C ARG A 120 18.40 12.80 -1.94
N GLU A 121 19.19 12.24 -1.03
CA GLU A 121 20.23 11.29 -1.38
C GLU A 121 19.66 10.02 -2.01
N TYR A 122 18.54 9.51 -1.49
CA TYR A 122 17.82 8.38 -2.04
C TYR A 122 17.44 8.59 -3.52
N LEU A 123 16.84 9.74 -3.82
CA LEU A 123 16.44 10.09 -5.19
C LEU A 123 17.66 10.31 -6.12
N LEU A 124 18.71 10.95 -5.61
CA LEU A 124 19.95 11.16 -6.38
C LEU A 124 20.70 9.86 -6.71
N ARG A 125 20.58 8.85 -5.85
CA ARG A 125 21.10 7.49 -6.11
C ARG A 125 20.25 6.68 -7.08
N GLY A 126 19.13 7.21 -7.56
CA GLY A 126 18.22 6.55 -8.50
C GLY A 126 17.11 5.74 -7.83
N GLY A 127 16.86 5.95 -6.55
CA GLY A 127 15.72 5.39 -5.86
C GLY A 127 14.40 5.90 -6.44
N PHE A 128 13.36 5.08 -6.42
CA PHE A 128 12.04 5.41 -6.92
C PHE A 128 11.05 5.58 -5.75
N LEU A 129 10.43 6.76 -5.67
CA LEU A 129 9.37 7.05 -4.71
C LEU A 129 8.03 7.20 -5.43
N LEU A 130 7.09 6.30 -5.17
CA LEU A 130 5.71 6.44 -5.58
C LEU A 130 4.93 7.21 -4.50
N ILE A 131 4.34 8.33 -4.91
CA ILE A 131 3.49 9.15 -4.04
C ILE A 131 2.07 9.07 -4.56
N ASP A 132 1.15 8.68 -3.71
CA ASP A 132 -0.22 8.40 -4.08
C ASP A 132 -1.21 9.23 -3.25
N ASP A 133 -2.38 9.45 -3.86
CA ASP A 133 -3.59 9.98 -3.24
C ASP A 133 -3.51 11.44 -2.78
N PHE A 134 -3.75 12.35 -3.74
CA PHE A 134 -3.95 13.78 -3.48
C PHE A 134 -5.41 14.19 -3.71
N TRP A 135 -6.04 14.74 -2.69
CA TRP A 135 -7.42 15.21 -2.75
C TRP A 135 -7.48 16.72 -2.99
N GLY A 136 -7.33 17.09 -4.25
CA GLY A 136 -7.44 18.47 -4.72
C GLY A 136 -6.20 19.34 -4.50
N VAL A 137 -6.30 20.58 -4.98
CA VAL A 137 -5.19 21.53 -5.07
C VAL A 137 -4.54 21.80 -3.71
N ARG A 138 -5.34 21.92 -2.64
CA ARG A 138 -4.79 22.26 -1.31
C ARG A 138 -3.83 21.20 -0.77
N GLN A 139 -4.12 19.92 -1.00
CA GLN A 139 -3.20 18.85 -0.58
C GLN A 139 -1.95 18.82 -1.45
N TRP A 140 -2.11 19.06 -2.74
CA TRP A 140 -0.97 19.21 -3.65
C TRP A 140 -0.06 20.36 -3.23
N ASP A 141 -0.61 21.55 -2.94
CA ASP A 141 0.16 22.71 -2.55
C ASP A 141 0.90 22.49 -1.22
N ALA A 142 0.24 21.84 -0.25
CA ALA A 142 0.86 21.50 1.03
C ALA A 142 2.04 20.51 0.84
N PHE A 143 1.83 19.45 0.07
CA PHE A 143 2.89 18.52 -0.30
C PHE A 143 4.03 19.21 -1.04
N TYR A 144 3.72 20.00 -2.08
CA TYR A 144 4.72 20.63 -2.91
C TYR A 144 5.59 21.64 -2.14
N ALA A 145 5.01 22.35 -1.18
CA ALA A 145 5.74 23.29 -0.33
C ALA A 145 6.87 22.60 0.45
N ASP A 146 6.64 21.37 0.92
CA ASP A 146 7.65 20.61 1.66
C ASP A 146 8.58 19.86 0.71
N PHE A 147 8.02 19.19 -0.29
CA PHE A 147 8.78 18.35 -1.22
C PHE A 147 9.73 19.15 -2.11
N SER A 148 9.40 20.40 -2.45
CA SER A 148 10.29 21.29 -3.21
C SER A 148 11.59 21.68 -2.49
N ARG A 149 11.74 21.32 -1.21
CA ARG A 149 12.96 21.51 -0.41
C ARG A 149 14.00 20.39 -0.62
N ILE A 150 13.56 19.30 -1.26
CA ILE A 150 14.37 18.14 -1.60
C ILE A 150 15.10 18.37 -2.92
#